data_79f7bfa6a4de9b79ad8f717e8b602b56
#
_entry.id   79f7bfa6a4de9b79ad8f717e8b602b56
#
_cell.length_a   1.000
_cell.length_b   1.000
_cell.length_c   1.000
_cell.angle_alpha   90.00
_cell.angle_beta   90.00
_cell.angle_gamma   90.00
#
_symmetry.space_group_name_H-M   'P 1'
#
loop_
_entity.id
_entity.type
_entity.pdbx_description
1 polymer ?
#
loop_
_entity_poly.entity_id
_entity_poly.type
_entity_poly.pdbx_seq_one_letter_code
_entity_poly.pdbx_strand_id
1 'polypeptide(L)'
;MFNPNSTFLFKRSGVQSKNRVVLAAMTNKQSFEDGTISIDEINWLSRRAQGGFGIITTAATHVSKYGQGWEGEFGVFDDKFIPFKKTYPKHSPL
;
A
#
# COMPACT_ATOMS: atom_id res chain seq x y z
N MET A 1 -12.62 -24.19 -11.95
CA MET A 1 -11.79 -23.24 -12.72
C MET A 1 -11.54 -21.96 -11.90
N PHE A 2 -10.35 -21.43 -11.98
CA PHE A 2 -10.02 -20.20 -11.28
C PHE A 2 -10.85 -19.02 -11.82
N ASN A 3 -11.49 -18.28 -10.89
CA ASN A 3 -12.26 -17.08 -11.24
C ASN A 3 -11.69 -15.88 -10.49
N PRO A 4 -11.03 -14.93 -11.17
CA PRO A 4 -10.43 -13.77 -10.49
C PRO A 4 -11.45 -12.85 -9.83
N ASN A 5 -12.72 -12.93 -10.21
CA ASN A 5 -13.78 -12.11 -9.62
C ASN A 5 -14.38 -12.72 -8.36
N SER A 6 -14.03 -13.96 -8.02
CA SER A 6 -14.54 -14.60 -6.81
C SER A 6 -13.88 -14.02 -5.56
N THR A 7 -14.61 -13.98 -4.45
CA THR A 7 -14.08 -13.54 -3.18
C THR A 7 -13.07 -14.53 -2.61
N PHE A 8 -12.19 -14.06 -1.75
CA PHE A 8 -11.24 -14.91 -1.04
C PHE A 8 -11.32 -14.60 0.46
N LEU A 9 -11.51 -15.64 1.25
CA LEU A 9 -11.58 -15.52 2.70
C LEU A 9 -10.27 -16.00 3.33
N PHE A 10 -9.64 -15.15 4.11
CA PHE A 10 -8.50 -15.52 4.95
C PHE A 10 -9.04 -16.14 6.22
N LYS A 11 -9.06 -17.47 6.27
CA LYS A 11 -9.75 -18.23 7.34
C LYS A 11 -9.30 -17.85 8.74
N ARG A 12 -8.01 -17.56 8.92
CA ARG A 12 -7.44 -17.28 10.23
C ARG A 12 -7.86 -15.91 10.79
N SER A 13 -7.88 -14.89 9.94
CA SER A 13 -8.21 -13.53 10.35
C SER A 13 -9.67 -13.16 10.16
N GLY A 14 -10.40 -13.88 9.32
CA GLY A 14 -11.75 -13.54 8.92
C GLY A 14 -11.83 -12.42 7.89
N VAL A 15 -10.70 -11.89 7.44
CA VAL A 15 -10.66 -10.85 6.40
C VAL A 15 -11.06 -11.46 5.07
N GLN A 16 -11.93 -10.77 4.34
CA GLN A 16 -12.40 -11.20 3.04
C GLN A 16 -12.00 -10.19 1.97
N SER A 17 -11.36 -10.68 0.91
CA SER A 17 -11.03 -9.88 -0.26
C SER A 17 -12.20 -9.92 -1.25
N LYS A 18 -12.52 -8.77 -1.87
CA LYS A 18 -13.64 -8.68 -2.82
C LYS A 18 -13.39 -9.46 -4.12
N ASN A 19 -12.14 -9.69 -4.45
CA ASN A 19 -11.74 -10.50 -5.60
C ASN A 19 -10.34 -11.08 -5.36
N ARG A 20 -9.81 -11.78 -6.35
CA ARG A 20 -8.51 -12.46 -6.25
C ARG A 20 -7.39 -11.74 -7.00
N VAL A 21 -7.60 -10.48 -7.34
CA VAL A 21 -6.61 -9.68 -8.05
C VAL A 21 -5.80 -8.87 -7.04
N VAL A 22 -4.50 -9.01 -7.10
CA VAL A 22 -3.56 -8.35 -6.18
C VAL A 22 -2.70 -7.38 -6.98
N LEU A 23 -2.62 -6.12 -6.52
CA LEU A 23 -1.63 -5.20 -7.07
C LEU A 23 -0.28 -5.58 -6.50
N ALA A 24 0.65 -6.00 -7.37
CA ALA A 24 1.99 -6.36 -6.96
C ALA A 24 2.76 -5.14 -6.44
N ALA A 25 3.65 -5.37 -5.48
CA ALA A 25 4.52 -4.32 -4.97
C ALA A 25 5.42 -3.78 -6.09
N MET A 26 5.44 -2.46 -6.26
CA MET A 26 6.25 -1.81 -7.29
C MET A 26 6.91 -0.57 -6.72
N THR A 27 8.21 -0.46 -6.94
CA THR A 27 8.99 0.73 -6.56
C THR A 27 8.57 1.93 -7.41
N ASN A 28 8.29 3.06 -6.78
CA ASN A 28 7.83 4.25 -7.49
C ASN A 28 8.61 5.53 -7.18
N LYS A 29 9.44 5.55 -6.15
CA LYS A 29 10.27 6.72 -5.76
C LYS A 29 9.47 8.01 -5.55
N GLN A 30 8.22 7.90 -5.14
CA GLN A 30 7.33 9.05 -5.01
C GLN A 30 7.28 9.64 -3.60
N SER A 31 7.87 8.98 -2.62
CA SER A 31 7.91 9.49 -1.25
C SER A 31 8.97 10.59 -1.09
N PHE A 32 8.87 11.36 0.00
CA PHE A 32 9.84 12.38 0.29
C PHE A 32 11.19 11.77 0.68
N GLU A 33 12.25 12.58 0.62
CA GLU A 33 13.60 12.12 0.90
C GLU A 33 13.75 11.51 2.29
N ASP A 34 13.00 12.03 3.28
CA ASP A 34 13.03 11.54 4.66
C ASP A 34 12.20 10.28 4.87
N GLY A 35 11.55 9.76 3.83
CA GLY A 35 10.71 8.57 3.91
C GLY A 35 9.22 8.86 4.13
N THR A 36 8.84 10.13 4.29
CA THR A 36 7.43 10.50 4.44
C THR A 36 6.69 10.23 3.13
N ILE A 37 5.53 9.57 3.23
CA ILE A 37 4.71 9.29 2.05
C ILE A 37 4.19 10.59 1.44
N SER A 38 4.25 10.71 0.12
CA SER A 38 3.74 11.88 -0.60
C SER A 38 2.26 11.70 -0.93
N ILE A 39 1.60 12.84 -1.21
CA ILE A 39 0.21 12.78 -1.69
C ILE A 39 0.13 12.09 -3.06
N ASP A 40 1.15 12.20 -3.87
CA ASP A 40 1.22 11.51 -5.17
C ASP A 40 1.19 10.00 -4.99
N GLU A 41 1.92 9.48 -4.02
CA GLU A 41 1.93 8.05 -3.73
C GLU A 41 0.59 7.59 -3.17
N ILE A 42 -0.02 8.37 -2.27
CA ILE A 42 -1.35 8.08 -1.74
C ILE A 42 -2.37 8.05 -2.88
N ASN A 43 -2.33 9.04 -3.76
CA ASN A 43 -3.24 9.12 -4.90
C ASN A 43 -3.06 7.96 -5.87
N TRP A 44 -1.82 7.56 -6.12
CA TRP A 44 -1.52 6.42 -6.99
C TRP A 44 -2.14 5.13 -6.45
N LEU A 45 -1.93 4.85 -5.17
CA LEU A 45 -2.47 3.67 -4.51
C LEU A 45 -4.00 3.71 -4.44
N SER A 46 -4.57 4.87 -4.13
CA SER A 46 -6.02 5.06 -4.03
C SER A 46 -6.71 4.81 -5.37
N ARG A 47 -6.12 5.28 -6.46
CA ARG A 47 -6.68 5.06 -7.80
C ARG A 47 -6.70 3.58 -8.16
N ARG A 48 -5.65 2.82 -7.79
CA ARG A 48 -5.59 1.38 -8.03
C ARG A 48 -6.64 0.65 -7.20
N ALA A 49 -6.83 1.06 -5.94
CA ALA A 49 -7.87 0.48 -5.10
C ALA A 49 -9.27 0.74 -5.66
N GLN A 50 -9.54 1.97 -6.07
CA GLN A 50 -10.81 2.36 -6.69
C GLN A 50 -11.04 1.63 -8.02
N GLY A 51 -9.96 1.30 -8.73
CA GLY A 51 -10.02 0.59 -10.00
C GLY A 51 -10.41 -0.88 -9.89
N GLY A 52 -10.48 -1.44 -8.69
CA GLY A 52 -11.04 -2.76 -8.49
C GLY A 52 -10.14 -3.84 -7.93
N PHE A 53 -8.86 -3.57 -7.66
CA PHE A 53 -7.98 -4.56 -7.04
C PHE A 53 -8.54 -4.99 -5.69
N GLY A 54 -8.53 -6.29 -5.41
CA GLY A 54 -8.97 -6.83 -4.11
C GLY A 54 -7.96 -6.59 -3.01
N ILE A 55 -6.67 -6.63 -3.33
CA ILE A 55 -5.57 -6.39 -2.40
C ILE A 55 -4.60 -5.41 -3.05
N ILE A 56 -4.18 -4.42 -2.30
CA ILE A 56 -3.19 -3.43 -2.73
C ILE A 56 -1.93 -3.64 -1.91
N THR A 57 -0.79 -3.76 -2.59
CA THR A 57 0.52 -3.85 -1.95
C THR A 57 1.27 -2.53 -2.19
N THR A 58 1.79 -1.95 -1.11
CA THR A 58 2.56 -0.71 -1.22
C THR A 58 3.89 -0.94 -1.92
N ALA A 59 4.55 0.15 -2.30
CA ALA A 59 5.93 0.10 -2.80
C ALA A 59 6.87 -0.39 -1.69
N ALA A 60 8.10 -0.72 -2.07
CA ALA A 60 9.13 -1.08 -1.10
C ALA A 60 9.25 -0.02 -0.02
N THR A 61 9.32 -0.46 1.23
CA THR A 61 9.24 0.40 2.41
C THR A 61 10.36 0.03 3.37
N HIS A 62 11.13 1.02 3.86
CA HIS A 62 12.21 0.72 4.79
C HIS A 62 11.74 0.84 6.24
N VAL A 63 12.25 -0.07 7.08
CA VAL A 63 11.87 -0.19 8.49
C VAL A 63 12.94 0.34 9.43
N SER A 64 14.01 0.89 8.90
CA SER A 64 15.12 1.50 9.62
C SER A 64 15.57 2.73 8.86
N LYS A 65 15.96 3.79 9.60
CA LYS A 65 16.47 5.02 8.98
C LYS A 65 17.59 4.74 7.99
N TYR A 66 18.48 3.83 8.34
CA TYR A 66 19.65 3.50 7.52
C TYR A 66 19.36 2.39 6.51
N GLY A 67 18.15 1.88 6.49
CA GLY A 67 17.73 0.85 5.55
C GLY A 67 17.17 1.38 4.24
N GLN A 68 17.11 2.72 4.09
CA GLN A 68 16.64 3.32 2.85
C GLN A 68 17.56 2.94 1.69
N GLY A 69 16.99 2.29 0.68
CA GLY A 69 17.75 1.80 -0.47
C GLY A 69 17.92 2.84 -1.57
N TRP A 70 17.05 3.83 -1.62
CA TRP A 70 17.09 4.89 -2.63
C TRP A 70 16.29 6.10 -2.16
N GLU A 71 16.57 7.26 -2.73
CA GLU A 71 15.79 8.47 -2.48
C GLU A 71 14.35 8.28 -2.97
N GLY A 72 13.41 8.70 -2.14
CA GLY A 72 11.98 8.56 -2.46
C GLY A 72 11.36 7.24 -2.02
N GLU A 73 12.10 6.38 -1.33
CA GLU A 73 11.53 5.17 -0.74
C GLU A 73 10.72 5.54 0.51
N PHE A 74 9.50 4.97 0.60
CA PHE A 74 8.61 5.18 1.73
C PHE A 74 9.19 4.52 3.00
N GLY A 75 9.07 5.22 4.15
CA GLY A 75 9.58 4.72 5.41
C GLY A 75 8.49 4.48 6.44
N VAL A 76 8.73 3.51 7.34
CA VAL A 76 7.82 3.21 8.46
C VAL A 76 8.59 3.03 9.76
N PHE A 77 9.80 3.57 9.84
CA PHE A 77 10.70 3.33 10.98
C PHE A 77 10.46 4.27 12.17
N ASP A 78 9.57 5.25 12.06
CA ASP A 78 9.34 6.26 13.09
C ASP A 78 7.87 6.61 13.18
N ASP A 79 7.42 6.98 14.36
CA ASP A 79 6.03 7.38 14.61
C ASP A 79 5.63 8.66 13.85
N LYS A 80 6.59 9.46 13.40
CA LYS A 80 6.30 10.66 12.58
C LYS A 80 5.56 10.33 11.30
N PHE A 81 5.58 9.08 10.85
CA PHE A 81 4.90 8.64 9.63
C PHE A 81 3.43 8.25 9.87
N ILE A 82 3.00 8.12 11.12
CA ILE A 82 1.65 7.64 11.45
C ILE A 82 0.53 8.52 10.86
N PRO A 83 0.59 9.86 10.90
CA PRO A 83 -0.48 10.68 10.33
C PRO A 83 -0.73 10.38 8.85
N PHE A 84 0.34 10.14 8.10
CA PHE A 84 0.25 9.84 6.67
C PHE A 84 -0.33 8.45 6.43
N LYS A 85 0.03 7.46 7.25
CA LYS A 85 -0.54 6.11 7.17
C LYS A 85 -2.04 6.12 7.46
N LYS A 86 -2.49 6.95 8.40
CA LYS A 86 -3.92 7.08 8.72
C LYS A 86 -4.70 7.74 7.58
N THR A 87 -4.06 8.56 6.77
CA THR A 87 -4.68 9.19 5.61
C THR A 87 -4.98 8.16 4.53
N TYR A 88 -4.10 7.19 4.34
CA TYR A 88 -4.23 6.18 3.31
C TYR A 88 -5.55 5.39 3.39
N PRO A 89 -5.99 4.87 4.55
CA PRO A 89 -7.24 4.13 4.63
C PRO A 89 -8.48 4.91 4.22
N LYS A 90 -8.44 6.25 4.31
CA LYS A 90 -9.55 7.10 3.89
C LYS A 90 -9.71 7.16 2.38
N HIS A 91 -8.63 6.91 1.65
CA HIS A 91 -8.60 6.94 0.19
C HIS A 91 -8.70 5.55 -0.42
N SER A 92 -8.61 4.51 0.39
CA SER A 92 -8.68 3.13 -0.07
C SER A 92 -10.05 2.55 0.26
N PRO A 93 -10.74 1.92 -0.70
CA PRO A 93 -12.02 1.27 -0.43
C PRO A 93 -11.88 -0.12 0.21
N LEU A 94 -10.70 -0.54 0.55
CA LEU A 94 -10.47 -1.87 1.14
C LEU A 94 -11.06 -2.06 2.53
#